data_9c1fe35adc3597d00719dfcf574e683d
#
_entry.id   9c1fe35adc3597d00719dfcf574e683d
#
_cell.length_a   1.000
_cell.length_b   1.000
_cell.length_c   1.000
_cell.angle_alpha   90.00
_cell.angle_beta   90.00
_cell.angle_gamma   90.00
#
_symmetry.space_group_name_H-M   'P 1'
#
loop_
_entity.id
_entity.type
_entity.pdbx_description
1 polymer ?
#
loop_
_entity_poly.entity_id
_entity_poly.type
_entity_poly.pdbx_seq_one_letter_code
_entity_poly.pdbx_strand_id
1 'polypeptide(L)'
;KALLVVPESAKNKPTPLVVHLHSWSADYKSSSKMNEAIDAAQQQGWIFISPDFRGPNQRPEACGSDLAVQDVVDAVHYVQSIARVDSKKIYLLGGSGGGHMSLLMAGHHPELWRAVSAWVPISDLADWHHSTKEKDLRYWKMLEACTGGAPGDSSAIDAEYRKRSPTHWLPRAGKLPIHIEVGVHDGHQGSVPVSQSLRAFNILARFNQKTDQLFTEGEIREITDNQRVNGKAPQVEDGRRYPALLRRTAGPAMITIFEGGHETDFATGVKWLAAH
;
A
#
# COMPACT_ATOMS: atom_id res chain seq x y z
N LYS A 1 9.51 -14.02 10.98
CA LYS A 1 8.27 -14.82 11.13
C LYS A 1 7.31 -14.49 10.02
N ALA A 2 6.43 -15.43 9.63
CA ALA A 2 5.40 -15.20 8.64
C ALA A 2 4.23 -16.18 8.84
N LEU A 3 3.03 -15.78 8.36
CA LEU A 3 1.93 -16.69 8.10
C LEU A 3 2.00 -17.10 6.63
N LEU A 4 1.96 -18.39 6.35
CA LEU A 4 2.10 -18.93 5.00
C LEU A 4 0.99 -19.93 4.71
N VAL A 5 0.37 -19.80 3.53
CA VAL A 5 -0.59 -20.74 3.00
C VAL A 5 -0.12 -21.18 1.61
N VAL A 6 0.13 -22.47 1.45
CA VAL A 6 0.63 -23.06 0.19
C VAL A 6 -0.39 -24.07 -0.32
N PRO A 7 -1.01 -23.86 -1.50
CA PRO A 7 -1.91 -24.83 -2.09
C PRO A 7 -1.11 -26.05 -2.55
N GLU A 8 -1.72 -27.24 -2.50
CA GLU A 8 -1.08 -28.49 -2.88
C GLU A 8 -0.50 -28.46 -4.30
N SER A 9 -1.17 -27.74 -5.19
CA SER A 9 -0.72 -27.53 -6.58
C SER A 9 0.66 -26.88 -6.70
N ALA A 10 1.07 -26.05 -5.73
CA ALA A 10 2.36 -25.36 -5.73
C ALA A 10 3.56 -26.28 -5.52
N LYS A 11 3.34 -27.54 -5.15
CA LYS A 11 4.39 -28.57 -5.13
C LYS A 11 4.82 -28.99 -6.53
N ASN A 12 3.91 -28.98 -7.48
CA ASN A 12 4.11 -29.61 -8.79
C ASN A 12 4.07 -28.63 -9.98
N LYS A 13 3.48 -27.45 -9.84
CA LYS A 13 3.38 -26.46 -10.92
C LYS A 13 3.75 -25.05 -10.45
N PRO A 14 4.30 -24.19 -11.34
CA PRO A 14 4.50 -22.77 -11.03
C PRO A 14 3.19 -22.12 -10.60
N THR A 15 3.18 -21.48 -9.45
CA THR A 15 1.98 -20.93 -8.82
C THR A 15 2.22 -19.47 -8.44
N PRO A 16 1.29 -18.55 -8.73
CA PRO A 16 1.42 -17.16 -8.32
C PRO A 16 1.56 -17.01 -6.80
N LEU A 17 2.27 -15.97 -6.37
CA LEU A 17 2.47 -15.62 -4.96
C LEU A 17 1.88 -14.23 -4.69
N VAL A 18 1.03 -14.11 -3.67
CA VAL A 18 0.64 -12.83 -3.11
C VAL A 18 1.31 -12.64 -1.75
N VAL A 19 2.03 -11.52 -1.61
CA VAL A 19 2.65 -11.06 -0.37
C VAL A 19 1.72 -10.02 0.24
N HIS A 20 1.09 -10.38 1.37
CA HIS A 20 0.22 -9.48 2.13
C HIS A 20 1.02 -8.77 3.20
N LEU A 21 0.93 -7.45 3.22
CA LEU A 21 1.64 -6.61 4.18
C LEU A 21 0.66 -6.07 5.23
N HIS A 22 0.99 -6.28 6.52
CA HIS A 22 0.10 -5.97 7.64
C HIS A 22 -0.02 -4.46 7.91
N SER A 23 -1.11 -4.06 8.56
CA SER A 23 -1.40 -2.68 8.93
C SER A 23 -0.39 -2.12 9.95
N TRP A 24 -0.37 -0.78 10.16
CA TRP A 24 0.64 -0.05 10.94
C TRP A 24 0.89 -0.61 12.34
N SER A 25 -0.18 -0.91 13.09
CA SER A 25 -0.10 -1.38 14.48
C SER A 25 -0.30 -2.89 14.62
N ALA A 26 -0.32 -3.62 13.50
CA ALA A 26 -0.52 -5.07 13.44
C ALA A 26 0.80 -5.82 13.27
N ASP A 27 0.70 -7.14 13.23
CA ASP A 27 1.76 -8.07 12.86
C ASP A 27 1.25 -9.07 11.82
N TYR A 28 2.07 -10.05 11.48
CA TYR A 28 1.77 -11.08 10.48
C TYR A 28 0.56 -11.99 10.79
N LYS A 29 -0.04 -11.89 11.99
CA LYS A 29 -1.20 -12.69 12.45
C LYS A 29 -2.45 -11.86 12.72
N SER A 30 -2.27 -10.57 13.02
CA SER A 30 -3.32 -9.70 13.56
C SER A 30 -3.78 -8.60 12.62
N SER A 31 -3.36 -8.64 11.33
CA SER A 31 -3.77 -7.63 10.36
C SER A 31 -5.28 -7.69 10.09
N SER A 32 -5.90 -6.53 10.07
CA SER A 32 -7.33 -6.40 9.74
C SER A 32 -7.64 -7.02 8.37
N LYS A 33 -8.74 -7.76 8.30
CA LYS A 33 -9.22 -8.43 7.07
C LYS A 33 -8.21 -9.39 6.42
N MET A 34 -7.21 -9.87 7.16
CA MET A 34 -6.24 -10.84 6.62
C MET A 34 -6.92 -12.12 6.13
N ASN A 35 -7.95 -12.61 6.82
CA ASN A 35 -8.69 -13.79 6.38
C ASN A 35 -9.35 -13.56 5.01
N GLU A 36 -9.89 -12.37 4.73
CA GLU A 36 -10.43 -12.00 3.42
C GLU A 36 -9.34 -12.09 2.33
N ALA A 37 -8.13 -11.63 2.62
CA ALA A 37 -7.00 -11.73 1.68
C ALA A 37 -6.57 -13.19 1.45
N ILE A 38 -6.56 -14.01 2.52
CA ILE A 38 -6.28 -15.46 2.42
C ILE A 38 -7.33 -16.15 1.56
N ASP A 39 -8.61 -15.94 1.87
CA ASP A 39 -9.72 -16.56 1.14
C ASP A 39 -9.70 -16.20 -0.35
N ALA A 40 -9.45 -14.91 -0.65
CA ALA A 40 -9.33 -14.43 -2.02
C ALA A 40 -8.13 -15.06 -2.77
N ALA A 41 -6.98 -15.19 -2.11
CA ALA A 41 -5.81 -15.86 -2.69
C ALA A 41 -6.06 -17.36 -2.92
N GLN A 42 -6.71 -18.04 -1.96
CA GLN A 42 -7.06 -19.46 -2.08
C GLN A 42 -8.06 -19.72 -3.22
N GLN A 43 -9.04 -18.83 -3.41
CA GLN A 43 -9.99 -18.91 -4.54
C GLN A 43 -9.28 -18.82 -5.89
N GLN A 44 -8.16 -18.09 -5.97
CA GLN A 44 -7.30 -18.03 -7.15
C GLN A 44 -6.32 -19.21 -7.26
N GLY A 45 -6.22 -20.04 -6.22
CA GLY A 45 -5.23 -21.11 -6.14
C GLY A 45 -3.80 -20.59 -5.96
N TRP A 46 -3.61 -19.41 -5.36
CA TRP A 46 -2.32 -18.77 -5.16
C TRP A 46 -1.67 -19.14 -3.84
N ILE A 47 -0.35 -19.01 -3.78
CA ILE A 47 0.39 -19.01 -2.53
C ILE A 47 0.15 -17.65 -1.86
N PHE A 48 -0.09 -17.66 -0.54
CA PHE A 48 -0.22 -16.46 0.28
C PHE A 48 0.86 -16.44 1.34
N ILE A 49 1.55 -15.32 1.52
CA ILE A 49 2.44 -15.07 2.64
C ILE A 49 2.18 -13.71 3.26
N SER A 50 2.13 -13.66 4.61
CA SER A 50 2.13 -12.41 5.39
C SER A 50 3.37 -12.40 6.27
N PRO A 51 4.47 -11.72 5.87
CA PRO A 51 5.68 -11.59 6.69
C PRO A 51 5.47 -10.62 7.85
N ASP A 52 6.25 -10.78 8.92
CA ASP A 52 6.21 -9.93 10.12
C ASP A 52 6.88 -8.56 9.89
N PHE A 53 7.77 -8.46 8.94
CA PHE A 53 8.63 -7.31 8.61
C PHE A 53 8.81 -6.30 9.77
N ARG A 54 9.27 -6.83 10.93
CA ARG A 54 9.56 -6.17 12.21
C ARG A 54 8.34 -5.84 13.08
N GLY A 55 7.14 -6.39 12.76
CA GLY A 55 5.93 -6.23 13.57
C GLY A 55 5.40 -4.80 13.63
N PRO A 56 4.69 -4.40 14.69
CA PRO A 56 4.10 -3.08 14.78
C PRO A 56 5.12 -1.95 14.60
N ASN A 57 4.72 -0.93 13.82
CA ASN A 57 5.57 0.21 13.43
C ASN A 57 5.73 1.23 14.58
N GLN A 58 6.56 0.90 15.59
CA GLN A 58 6.80 1.73 16.78
C GLN A 58 8.24 1.63 17.30
N ARG A 59 9.19 1.25 16.43
CA ARG A 59 10.61 1.12 16.76
C ARG A 59 11.47 1.31 15.50
N PRO A 60 12.75 1.66 15.63
CA PRO A 60 13.61 2.01 14.49
C PRO A 60 13.75 0.91 13.43
N GLU A 61 13.70 -0.36 13.81
CA GLU A 61 13.84 -1.50 12.91
C GLU A 61 12.59 -1.77 12.04
N ALA A 62 11.44 -1.18 12.41
CA ALA A 62 10.16 -1.25 11.70
C ALA A 62 9.96 -0.02 10.78
N CYS A 63 8.71 0.37 10.52
CA CYS A 63 8.37 1.61 9.81
C CYS A 63 9.06 1.77 8.45
N GLY A 64 9.14 0.74 7.64
CA GLY A 64 9.80 0.80 6.33
C GLY A 64 11.31 1.04 6.40
N SER A 65 11.98 0.63 7.50
CA SER A 65 13.44 0.59 7.57
C SER A 65 14.04 -0.38 6.56
N ASP A 66 15.35 -0.27 6.29
CA ASP A 66 16.05 -1.22 5.41
C ASP A 66 15.87 -2.67 5.88
N LEU A 67 15.82 -2.89 7.21
CA LEU A 67 15.58 -4.23 7.77
C LEU A 67 14.17 -4.73 7.47
N ALA A 68 13.16 -3.86 7.56
CA ALA A 68 11.79 -4.22 7.22
C ALA A 68 11.63 -4.48 5.71
N VAL A 69 12.29 -3.69 4.86
CA VAL A 69 12.35 -3.91 3.40
C VAL A 69 13.00 -5.26 3.11
N GLN A 70 14.15 -5.56 3.73
CA GLN A 70 14.86 -6.82 3.54
C GLN A 70 14.03 -8.03 4.00
N ASP A 71 13.32 -7.93 5.12
CA ASP A 71 12.46 -9.01 5.62
C ASP A 71 11.36 -9.40 4.61
N VAL A 72 10.82 -8.42 3.85
CA VAL A 72 9.83 -8.70 2.78
C VAL A 72 10.48 -9.41 1.60
N VAL A 73 11.67 -8.99 1.19
CA VAL A 73 12.46 -9.67 0.13
C VAL A 73 12.80 -11.10 0.55
N ASP A 74 13.28 -11.29 1.78
CA ASP A 74 13.62 -12.60 2.33
C ASP A 74 12.41 -13.54 2.40
N ALA A 75 11.21 -12.99 2.69
CA ALA A 75 9.98 -13.77 2.68
C ALA A 75 9.65 -14.32 1.28
N VAL A 76 9.86 -13.53 0.22
CA VAL A 76 9.70 -14.01 -1.17
C VAL A 76 10.70 -15.12 -1.46
N HIS A 77 11.98 -14.92 -1.16
CA HIS A 77 13.03 -15.92 -1.38
C HIS A 77 12.78 -17.21 -0.60
N TYR A 78 12.28 -17.08 0.64
CA TYR A 78 11.91 -18.24 1.43
C TYR A 78 10.82 -19.07 0.75
N VAL A 79 9.74 -18.43 0.28
CA VAL A 79 8.66 -19.17 -0.43
C VAL A 79 9.19 -19.82 -1.71
N GLN A 80 10.04 -19.13 -2.47
CA GLN A 80 10.68 -19.67 -3.67
C GLN A 80 11.56 -20.89 -3.39
N SER A 81 12.12 -20.99 -2.16
CA SER A 81 12.96 -22.14 -1.76
C SER A 81 12.16 -23.39 -1.40
N ILE A 82 10.88 -23.25 -1.03
CA ILE A 82 10.05 -24.36 -0.52
C ILE A 82 8.84 -24.71 -1.41
N ALA A 83 8.50 -23.85 -2.38
CA ALA A 83 7.36 -24.05 -3.30
C ALA A 83 7.72 -23.59 -4.71
N ARG A 84 6.99 -24.10 -5.71
CA ARG A 84 7.20 -23.70 -7.10
C ARG A 84 6.45 -22.40 -7.40
N VAL A 85 7.07 -21.27 -7.02
CA VAL A 85 6.54 -19.94 -7.31
C VAL A 85 6.72 -19.62 -8.80
N ASP A 86 5.68 -19.07 -9.43
CA ASP A 86 5.82 -18.40 -10.73
C ASP A 86 6.49 -17.03 -10.51
N SER A 87 7.78 -16.94 -10.80
CA SER A 87 8.57 -15.72 -10.59
C SER A 87 8.09 -14.49 -11.39
N LYS A 88 7.23 -14.70 -12.39
CA LYS A 88 6.60 -13.61 -13.16
C LYS A 88 5.26 -13.16 -12.56
N LYS A 89 4.78 -13.81 -11.50
CA LYS A 89 3.48 -13.59 -10.87
C LYS A 89 3.61 -13.48 -9.36
N ILE A 90 4.42 -12.53 -8.91
CA ILE A 90 4.58 -12.18 -7.50
C ILE A 90 3.92 -10.82 -7.30
N TYR A 91 2.95 -10.76 -6.40
CA TYR A 91 2.09 -9.61 -6.20
C TYR A 91 2.20 -9.05 -4.78
N LEU A 92 2.01 -7.73 -4.64
CA LEU A 92 1.87 -7.07 -3.34
C LEU A 92 0.41 -6.69 -3.07
N LEU A 93 -0.01 -6.89 -1.82
CA LEU A 93 -1.33 -6.50 -1.33
C LEU A 93 -1.19 -5.94 0.09
N GLY A 94 -1.71 -4.76 0.36
CA GLY A 94 -1.68 -4.22 1.72
C GLY A 94 -2.61 -3.04 1.92
N GLY A 95 -3.04 -2.85 3.16
CA GLY A 95 -3.90 -1.73 3.56
C GLY A 95 -3.27 -0.90 4.68
N SER A 96 -3.51 0.42 4.68
CA SER A 96 -2.99 1.33 5.70
C SER A 96 -1.45 1.28 5.79
N GLY A 97 -0.89 0.91 6.93
CA GLY A 97 0.55 0.62 7.06
C GLY A 97 1.06 -0.45 6.09
N GLY A 98 0.24 -1.45 5.73
CA GLY A 98 0.55 -2.41 4.68
C GLY A 98 0.52 -1.79 3.29
N GLY A 99 -0.37 -0.83 3.06
CA GLY A 99 -0.40 -0.01 1.84
C GLY A 99 0.84 0.88 1.73
N HIS A 100 1.28 1.48 2.84
CA HIS A 100 2.57 2.18 2.93
C HIS A 100 3.72 1.26 2.50
N MET A 101 3.83 0.10 3.12
CA MET A 101 4.91 -0.84 2.83
C MET A 101 4.82 -1.38 1.40
N SER A 102 3.60 -1.58 0.84
CA SER A 102 3.41 -1.98 -0.55
C SER A 102 3.94 -0.94 -1.54
N LEU A 103 3.65 0.35 -1.31
CA LEU A 103 4.17 1.43 -2.15
C LEU A 103 5.68 1.61 -1.97
N LEU A 104 6.20 1.42 -0.76
CA LEU A 104 7.63 1.50 -0.47
C LEU A 104 8.39 0.39 -1.22
N MET A 105 7.91 -0.85 -1.13
CA MET A 105 8.47 -2.01 -1.83
C MET A 105 8.39 -1.86 -3.36
N ALA A 106 7.30 -1.26 -3.87
CA ALA A 106 7.17 -0.96 -5.30
C ALA A 106 8.30 -0.04 -5.81
N GLY A 107 8.76 0.89 -4.98
CA GLY A 107 9.85 1.80 -5.32
C GLY A 107 11.24 1.24 -5.02
N HIS A 108 11.41 0.40 -4.00
CA HIS A 108 12.69 -0.21 -3.65
C HIS A 108 13.09 -1.37 -4.58
N HIS A 109 12.13 -2.26 -4.87
CA HIS A 109 12.34 -3.50 -5.62
C HIS A 109 11.27 -3.69 -6.71
N PRO A 110 11.12 -2.75 -7.67
CA PRO A 110 10.09 -2.84 -8.71
C PRO A 110 10.21 -4.11 -9.57
N GLU A 111 11.40 -4.68 -9.66
CA GLU A 111 11.71 -5.88 -10.45
C GLU A 111 11.13 -7.17 -9.86
N LEU A 112 10.81 -7.18 -8.56
CA LEU A 112 10.25 -8.36 -7.89
C LEU A 112 8.76 -8.53 -8.13
N TRP A 113 8.05 -7.44 -8.45
CA TRP A 113 6.60 -7.42 -8.42
C TRP A 113 5.97 -7.41 -9.81
N ARG A 114 4.96 -8.22 -9.99
CA ARG A 114 4.14 -8.20 -11.20
C ARG A 114 3.12 -7.07 -11.16
N ALA A 115 2.49 -6.85 -10.01
CA ALA A 115 1.55 -5.75 -9.77
C ALA A 115 1.39 -5.50 -8.25
N VAL A 116 0.88 -4.33 -7.89
CA VAL A 116 0.71 -3.86 -6.51
C VAL A 116 -0.70 -3.31 -6.31
N SER A 117 -1.41 -3.80 -5.29
CA SER A 117 -2.69 -3.25 -4.82
C SER A 117 -2.50 -2.65 -3.44
N ALA A 118 -2.54 -1.32 -3.35
CA ALA A 118 -2.31 -0.55 -2.13
C ALA A 118 -3.60 0.18 -1.71
N TRP A 119 -4.15 -0.20 -0.56
CA TRP A 119 -5.39 0.33 -0.01
C TRP A 119 -5.11 1.34 1.09
N VAL A 120 -5.77 2.51 1.03
CA VAL A 120 -5.69 3.59 2.01
C VAL A 120 -4.26 3.83 2.51
N PRO A 121 -3.26 3.93 1.59
CA PRO A 121 -1.86 3.92 1.95
C PRO A 121 -1.38 5.24 2.55
N ILE A 122 -0.42 5.16 3.48
CA ILE A 122 0.42 6.29 3.87
C ILE A 122 1.54 6.40 2.84
N SER A 123 1.80 7.58 2.30
CA SER A 123 2.82 7.79 1.27
C SER A 123 3.95 8.74 1.68
N ASP A 124 3.66 9.68 2.59
CA ASP A 124 4.61 10.60 3.17
C ASP A 124 4.50 10.59 4.69
N LEU A 125 5.55 10.12 5.37
CA LEU A 125 5.52 9.96 6.82
C LEU A 125 5.64 11.30 7.56
N ALA A 126 6.30 12.31 6.98
CA ALA A 126 6.41 13.62 7.62
C ALA A 126 5.06 14.35 7.58
N ASP A 127 4.39 14.34 6.43
CA ASP A 127 3.03 14.89 6.27
C ASP A 127 2.03 14.15 7.19
N TRP A 128 2.13 12.82 7.26
CA TRP A 128 1.28 12.03 8.15
C TRP A 128 1.58 12.25 9.64
N HIS A 129 2.85 12.50 10.01
CA HIS A 129 3.22 12.91 11.37
C HIS A 129 2.47 14.18 11.75
N HIS A 130 2.54 15.22 10.92
CA HIS A 130 1.87 16.50 11.19
C HIS A 130 0.37 16.33 11.34
N SER A 131 -0.29 15.63 10.41
CA SER A 131 -1.74 15.43 10.44
C SER A 131 -2.20 14.61 11.64
N THR A 132 -1.44 13.59 12.05
CA THR A 132 -1.79 12.77 13.21
C THR A 132 -1.50 13.47 14.53
N LYS A 133 -0.50 14.35 14.59
CA LYS A 133 -0.19 15.18 15.75
C LYS A 133 -1.26 16.25 15.96
N GLU A 134 -1.68 16.92 14.90
CA GLU A 134 -2.76 17.92 14.94
C GLU A 134 -4.09 17.32 15.47
N LYS A 135 -4.38 16.06 15.11
CA LYS A 135 -5.56 15.32 15.56
C LYS A 135 -5.38 14.55 16.86
N ASP A 136 -4.25 14.70 17.54
CA ASP A 136 -3.85 13.94 18.75
C ASP A 136 -4.01 12.42 18.61
N LEU A 137 -3.74 11.88 17.43
CA LEU A 137 -3.72 10.44 17.18
C LEU A 137 -2.34 9.86 17.53
N ARG A 138 -2.32 8.71 18.20
CA ARG A 138 -1.06 8.08 18.71
C ARG A 138 0.06 7.87 17.68
N TYR A 139 -0.23 7.95 16.37
CA TYR A 139 0.70 7.59 15.31
C TYR A 139 1.93 8.50 15.22
N TRP A 140 1.80 9.80 15.51
CA TRP A 140 2.95 10.70 15.53
C TRP A 140 4.02 10.27 16.53
N LYS A 141 3.61 9.75 17.74
CA LYS A 141 4.55 9.22 18.74
C LYS A 141 5.24 7.95 18.25
N MET A 142 4.51 7.10 17.51
CA MET A 142 5.08 5.90 16.91
C MET A 142 6.09 6.25 15.82
N LEU A 143 5.81 7.27 15.01
CA LEU A 143 6.75 7.77 14.00
C LEU A 143 8.02 8.31 14.65
N GLU A 144 7.91 9.16 15.67
CA GLU A 144 9.09 9.67 16.41
C GLU A 144 9.91 8.52 17.03
N ALA A 145 9.25 7.49 17.55
CA ALA A 145 9.95 6.29 18.05
C ALA A 145 10.68 5.52 16.94
N CYS A 146 10.20 5.58 15.69
CA CYS A 146 10.84 4.94 14.54
C CYS A 146 12.02 5.75 13.99
N THR A 147 11.93 7.07 13.98
CA THR A 147 12.86 7.98 13.28
C THR A 147 13.83 8.69 14.21
N GLY A 148 13.56 8.66 15.52
CA GLY A 148 14.38 9.29 16.55
C GLY A 148 13.95 10.71 16.91
N GLY A 149 12.85 11.25 16.34
CA GLY A 149 12.31 12.57 16.63
C GLY A 149 11.26 13.04 15.63
N ALA A 150 10.81 14.28 15.77
CA ALA A 150 9.83 14.90 14.88
C ALA A 150 10.47 15.40 13.57
N PRO A 151 9.70 15.51 12.47
CA PRO A 151 10.18 16.17 11.26
C PRO A 151 10.61 17.62 11.59
N GLY A 152 11.81 17.99 11.14
CA GLY A 152 12.40 19.30 11.39
C GLY A 152 13.33 19.37 12.61
N ASP A 153 13.41 18.36 13.48
CA ASP A 153 14.31 18.35 14.64
C ASP A 153 15.79 18.33 14.23
N SER A 154 16.10 17.62 13.15
CA SER A 154 17.43 17.62 12.54
C SER A 154 17.42 17.08 11.12
N SER A 155 18.47 17.39 10.34
CA SER A 155 18.64 16.85 8.98
C SER A 155 18.74 15.32 8.94
N ALA A 156 19.26 14.70 10.00
CA ALA A 156 19.36 13.26 10.12
C ALA A 156 17.97 12.62 10.30
N ILE A 157 17.13 13.21 11.15
CA ILE A 157 15.75 12.76 11.35
C ILE A 157 14.93 12.96 10.06
N ASP A 158 15.06 14.11 9.39
CA ASP A 158 14.39 14.36 8.11
C ASP A 158 14.83 13.36 7.04
N ALA A 159 16.07 12.92 7.05
CA ALA A 159 16.57 11.89 6.16
C ALA A 159 15.87 10.53 6.43
N GLU A 160 15.63 10.17 7.71
CA GLU A 160 14.89 8.97 8.07
C GLU A 160 13.41 9.03 7.61
N TYR A 161 12.73 10.18 7.79
CA TYR A 161 11.38 10.37 7.25
C TYR A 161 11.35 10.20 5.73
N ARG A 162 12.27 10.84 5.00
CA ARG A 162 12.37 10.70 3.53
C ARG A 162 12.64 9.27 3.11
N LYS A 163 13.62 8.61 3.74
CA LYS A 163 14.02 7.24 3.41
C LYS A 163 12.87 6.25 3.54
N ARG A 164 11.99 6.44 4.52
CA ARG A 164 10.86 5.57 4.85
C ARG A 164 9.55 5.98 4.16
N SER A 165 9.53 7.08 3.42
CA SER A 165 8.34 7.58 2.71
C SER A 165 8.29 7.10 1.26
N PRO A 166 7.25 6.37 0.85
CA PRO A 166 7.06 5.93 -0.54
C PRO A 166 7.21 7.03 -1.58
N THR A 167 6.78 8.27 -1.27
CA THR A 167 6.84 9.42 -2.19
C THR A 167 8.23 9.64 -2.80
N HIS A 168 9.30 9.32 -2.08
CA HIS A 168 10.68 9.48 -2.56
C HIS A 168 11.15 8.32 -3.46
N TRP A 169 10.48 7.18 -3.42
CA TRP A 169 10.86 5.96 -4.12
C TRP A 169 9.96 5.63 -5.30
N LEU A 170 8.69 6.05 -5.27
CA LEU A 170 7.70 5.79 -6.31
C LEU A 170 8.16 6.14 -7.75
N PRO A 171 8.99 7.18 -8.01
CA PRO A 171 9.54 7.39 -9.35
C PRO A 171 10.31 6.19 -9.90
N ARG A 172 10.88 5.33 -9.04
CA ARG A 172 11.60 4.12 -9.44
C ARG A 172 10.67 2.95 -9.77
N ALA A 173 9.42 2.99 -9.31
CA ALA A 173 8.43 1.95 -9.61
C ALA A 173 8.11 1.85 -11.12
N GLY A 174 8.35 2.94 -11.86
CA GLY A 174 8.40 2.93 -13.30
C GLY A 174 7.10 2.45 -13.94
N LYS A 175 7.20 1.35 -14.69
CA LYS A 175 6.08 0.76 -15.42
C LYS A 175 5.35 -0.34 -14.65
N LEU A 176 5.61 -0.51 -13.37
CA LEU A 176 4.93 -1.48 -12.53
C LEU A 176 3.44 -1.10 -12.42
N PRO A 177 2.50 -2.02 -12.69
CA PRO A 177 1.09 -1.80 -12.44
C PRO A 177 0.82 -1.59 -10.95
N ILE A 178 0.30 -0.42 -10.59
CA ILE A 178 -0.01 -0.05 -9.20
C ILE A 178 -1.44 0.47 -9.15
N HIS A 179 -2.27 -0.17 -8.33
CA HIS A 179 -3.60 0.32 -8.02
C HIS A 179 -3.64 0.88 -6.59
N ILE A 180 -3.91 2.16 -6.48
CA ILE A 180 -4.14 2.85 -5.21
C ILE A 180 -5.65 2.96 -5.01
N GLU A 181 -6.14 2.50 -3.86
CA GLU A 181 -7.55 2.57 -3.49
C GLU A 181 -7.68 3.40 -2.22
N VAL A 182 -8.61 4.37 -2.19
CA VAL A 182 -8.79 5.25 -1.03
C VAL A 182 -10.26 5.63 -0.84
N GLY A 183 -10.72 5.62 0.41
CA GLY A 183 -12.06 6.10 0.77
C GLY A 183 -12.10 7.62 0.81
N VAL A 184 -13.18 8.22 0.30
CA VAL A 184 -13.34 9.67 0.24
C VAL A 184 -13.38 10.33 1.64
N HIS A 185 -13.77 9.56 2.66
CA HIS A 185 -13.85 10.01 4.05
C HIS A 185 -12.59 9.70 4.87
N ASP A 186 -11.56 9.08 4.30
CA ASP A 186 -10.33 8.77 5.04
C ASP A 186 -9.63 10.05 5.50
N GLY A 187 -9.11 10.02 6.72
CA GLY A 187 -8.62 11.19 7.42
C GLY A 187 -9.69 11.92 8.25
N HIS A 188 -10.99 11.76 7.94
CA HIS A 188 -12.12 12.19 8.78
C HIS A 188 -12.71 11.01 9.57
N GLN A 189 -12.86 9.86 8.93
CA GLN A 189 -13.31 8.59 9.54
C GLN A 189 -12.17 7.57 9.66
N GLY A 190 -10.93 8.03 9.63
CA GLY A 190 -9.71 7.24 9.68
C GLY A 190 -8.52 8.11 10.01
N SER A 191 -7.32 7.54 9.96
CA SER A 191 -6.10 8.23 10.37
C SER A 191 -5.24 8.74 9.19
N VAL A 192 -5.59 8.39 7.96
CA VAL A 192 -4.77 8.69 6.78
C VAL A 192 -5.53 9.65 5.86
N PRO A 193 -5.11 10.92 5.75
CA PRO A 193 -5.75 11.85 4.83
C PRO A 193 -5.75 11.35 3.38
N VAL A 194 -6.85 11.55 2.67
CA VAL A 194 -6.99 11.17 1.24
C VAL A 194 -5.85 11.74 0.39
N SER A 195 -5.35 12.93 0.74
CA SER A 195 -4.23 13.60 0.08
C SER A 195 -2.98 12.72 -0.04
N GLN A 196 -2.73 11.81 0.90
CA GLN A 196 -1.62 10.85 0.85
C GLN A 196 -1.69 9.99 -0.43
N SER A 197 -2.86 9.44 -0.74
CA SER A 197 -3.10 8.63 -1.93
C SER A 197 -3.08 9.46 -3.22
N LEU A 198 -3.68 10.66 -3.21
CA LEU A 198 -3.72 11.54 -4.38
C LEU A 198 -2.31 12.01 -4.78
N ARG A 199 -1.48 12.37 -3.80
CA ARG A 199 -0.09 12.78 -4.03
C ARG A 199 0.78 11.62 -4.52
N ALA A 200 0.61 10.41 -3.98
CA ALA A 200 1.29 9.22 -4.47
C ALA A 200 0.93 8.92 -5.93
N PHE A 201 -0.35 8.98 -6.29
CA PHE A 201 -0.79 8.84 -7.69
C PHE A 201 -0.20 9.93 -8.59
N ASN A 202 -0.17 11.18 -8.15
CA ASN A 202 0.41 12.28 -8.92
C ASN A 202 1.90 12.06 -9.24
N ILE A 203 2.67 11.45 -8.32
CA ILE A 203 4.07 11.09 -8.57
C ILE A 203 4.15 10.07 -9.71
N LEU A 204 3.35 9.01 -9.66
CA LEU A 204 3.29 7.99 -10.70
C LEU A 204 2.81 8.57 -12.05
N ALA A 205 1.80 9.45 -12.01
CA ALA A 205 1.28 10.10 -13.21
C ALA A 205 2.32 11.00 -13.89
N ARG A 206 3.10 11.78 -13.12
CA ARG A 206 4.21 12.59 -13.66
C ARG A 206 5.29 11.70 -14.28
N PHE A 207 5.69 10.63 -13.61
CA PHE A 207 6.68 9.69 -14.14
C PHE A 207 6.21 9.08 -15.47
N ASN A 208 4.93 8.71 -15.55
CA ASN A 208 4.33 8.14 -16.76
C ASN A 208 3.96 9.19 -17.82
N GLN A 209 4.32 10.45 -17.64
CA GLN A 209 4.04 11.56 -18.55
C GLN A 209 2.52 11.76 -18.83
N LYS A 210 1.69 11.46 -17.84
CA LYS A 210 0.24 11.61 -17.88
C LYS A 210 -0.20 12.80 -17.03
N THR A 211 0.31 14.00 -17.39
CA THR A 211 0.08 15.23 -16.62
C THR A 211 -1.37 15.73 -16.69
N ASP A 212 -2.11 15.29 -17.69
CA ASP A 212 -3.56 15.50 -17.84
C ASP A 212 -4.39 14.72 -16.80
N GLN A 213 -3.79 13.73 -16.15
CA GLN A 213 -4.43 12.90 -15.11
C GLN A 213 -4.11 13.36 -13.69
N LEU A 214 -3.28 14.38 -13.51
CA LEU A 214 -2.91 14.87 -12.18
C LEU A 214 -4.14 15.44 -11.45
N PHE A 215 -4.18 15.19 -10.15
CA PHE A 215 -5.01 15.98 -9.25
C PHE A 215 -4.32 17.33 -9.03
N THR A 216 -5.04 18.42 -9.30
CA THR A 216 -4.58 19.76 -8.95
C THR A 216 -4.61 19.96 -7.43
N GLU A 217 -3.86 20.93 -6.90
CA GLU A 217 -3.92 21.23 -5.47
C GLU A 217 -5.33 21.68 -5.01
N GLY A 218 -6.11 22.27 -5.92
CA GLY A 218 -7.52 22.60 -5.65
C GLY A 218 -8.38 21.34 -5.49
N GLU A 219 -8.25 20.36 -6.39
CA GLU A 219 -8.96 19.08 -6.29
C GLU A 219 -8.53 18.31 -5.04
N ILE A 220 -7.21 18.28 -4.73
CA ILE A 220 -6.70 17.61 -3.53
C ILE A 220 -7.33 18.20 -2.28
N ARG A 221 -7.37 19.53 -2.16
CA ARG A 221 -8.04 20.20 -1.04
C ARG A 221 -9.54 19.90 -0.99
N GLU A 222 -10.25 20.05 -2.11
CA GLU A 222 -11.69 19.78 -2.17
C GLU A 222 -12.04 18.37 -1.74
N ILE A 223 -11.29 17.36 -2.22
CA ILE A 223 -11.52 15.97 -1.86
C ILE A 223 -11.13 15.71 -0.40
N THR A 224 -10.01 16.28 0.07
CA THR A 224 -9.51 16.04 1.42
C THR A 224 -10.34 16.74 2.49
N ASP A 225 -10.69 18.02 2.27
CA ASP A 225 -11.32 18.84 3.29
C ASP A 225 -12.86 18.72 3.26
N ASN A 226 -13.43 18.66 2.06
CA ASN A 226 -14.88 18.64 1.85
C ASN A 226 -15.44 17.24 1.56
N GLN A 227 -14.56 16.20 1.45
CA GLN A 227 -14.97 14.82 1.19
C GLN A 227 -15.85 14.68 -0.06
N ARG A 228 -15.57 15.49 -1.10
CA ARG A 228 -16.35 15.54 -2.32
C ARG A 228 -15.48 15.26 -3.55
N VAL A 229 -16.02 14.40 -4.39
CA VAL A 229 -15.44 14.11 -5.70
C VAL A 229 -16.36 14.72 -6.76
N ASN A 230 -15.82 15.62 -7.57
CA ASN A 230 -16.56 16.22 -8.68
C ASN A 230 -16.53 15.32 -9.90
N GLY A 231 -17.63 15.23 -10.62
CA GLY A 231 -17.77 14.46 -11.86
C GLY A 231 -18.74 13.29 -11.75
N LYS A 232 -18.86 12.57 -12.86
CA LYS A 232 -19.73 11.38 -12.92
C LYS A 232 -18.99 10.17 -12.38
N ALA A 233 -19.62 9.44 -11.47
CA ALA A 233 -19.08 8.18 -10.95
C ALA A 233 -18.81 7.20 -12.12
N PRO A 234 -17.66 6.51 -12.10
CA PRO A 234 -17.34 5.54 -13.13
C PRO A 234 -18.26 4.31 -13.05
N GLN A 235 -18.63 3.77 -14.19
CA GLN A 235 -19.28 2.47 -14.24
C GLN A 235 -18.18 1.40 -14.10
N VAL A 236 -18.14 0.72 -12.96
CA VAL A 236 -17.16 -0.33 -12.67
C VAL A 236 -17.87 -1.60 -12.24
N GLU A 237 -17.72 -2.63 -13.03
CA GLU A 237 -18.30 -3.97 -12.78
C GLU A 237 -17.21 -4.92 -12.27
N ASP A 238 -16.50 -4.52 -11.20
CA ASP A 238 -15.43 -5.34 -10.60
C ASP A 238 -15.88 -6.11 -9.35
N GLY A 239 -17.17 -5.96 -8.96
CA GLY A 239 -17.75 -6.65 -7.82
C GLY A 239 -17.30 -6.08 -6.47
N ARG A 240 -16.78 -4.84 -6.46
CA ARG A 240 -16.30 -4.15 -5.26
C ARG A 240 -17.40 -3.95 -4.20
N ARG A 241 -16.98 -4.01 -2.95
CA ARG A 241 -17.86 -3.74 -1.81
C ARG A 241 -18.25 -2.26 -1.71
N TYR A 242 -17.30 -1.37 -2.00
CA TYR A 242 -17.47 0.08 -1.88
C TYR A 242 -17.61 0.70 -3.25
N PRO A 243 -18.70 1.45 -3.55
CA PRO A 243 -18.91 2.08 -4.85
C PRO A 243 -17.76 3.02 -5.22
N ALA A 244 -17.27 2.95 -6.44
CA ALA A 244 -16.28 3.89 -6.94
C ALA A 244 -16.93 5.26 -7.23
N LEU A 245 -16.36 6.32 -6.67
CA LEU A 245 -16.75 7.71 -6.92
C LEU A 245 -15.94 8.31 -8.07
N LEU A 246 -14.64 7.97 -8.14
CA LEU A 246 -13.74 8.41 -9.20
C LEU A 246 -12.67 7.35 -9.47
N ARG A 247 -12.30 7.22 -10.75
CA ARG A 247 -11.13 6.44 -11.17
C ARG A 247 -10.32 7.23 -12.16
N ARG A 248 -8.99 7.32 -11.92
CA ARG A 248 -8.02 7.87 -12.88
C ARG A 248 -6.96 6.83 -13.19
N THR A 249 -6.48 6.85 -14.43
CA THR A 249 -5.41 5.95 -14.90
C THR A 249 -4.31 6.76 -15.54
N ALA A 250 -3.07 6.50 -15.17
CA ALA A 250 -1.89 7.17 -15.67
C ALA A 250 -0.83 6.14 -16.11
N GLY A 251 -0.95 5.63 -17.34
CA GLY A 251 -0.18 4.48 -17.80
C GLY A 251 -0.54 3.23 -16.99
N PRO A 252 0.42 2.54 -16.37
CA PRO A 252 0.15 1.36 -15.55
C PRO A 252 -0.39 1.70 -14.14
N ALA A 253 -0.32 2.96 -13.72
CA ALA A 253 -0.83 3.40 -12.43
C ALA A 253 -2.32 3.72 -12.49
N MET A 254 -3.06 3.31 -11.47
CA MET A 254 -4.49 3.58 -11.32
C MET A 254 -4.76 4.05 -9.89
N ILE A 255 -5.70 4.98 -9.74
CA ILE A 255 -6.30 5.31 -8.45
C ILE A 255 -7.82 5.19 -8.54
N THR A 256 -8.43 4.62 -7.50
CA THR A 256 -9.88 4.65 -7.31
C THR A 256 -10.19 5.30 -5.97
N ILE A 257 -11.01 6.35 -6.00
CA ILE A 257 -11.63 6.93 -4.80
C ILE A 257 -12.99 6.26 -4.66
N PHE A 258 -13.23 5.62 -3.53
CA PHE A 258 -14.49 4.92 -3.26
C PHE A 258 -15.30 5.61 -2.15
N GLU A 259 -16.60 5.31 -2.08
CA GLU A 259 -17.47 5.72 -0.98
C GLU A 259 -17.14 4.92 0.27
N GLY A 260 -16.50 5.56 1.24
CA GLY A 260 -16.04 4.94 2.48
C GLY A 260 -14.93 5.74 3.15
N GLY A 261 -14.46 5.27 4.29
CA GLY A 261 -13.37 5.84 5.07
C GLY A 261 -12.08 5.02 4.95
N HIS A 262 -11.52 4.61 6.08
CA HIS A 262 -10.26 3.86 6.15
C HIS A 262 -10.50 2.34 6.02
N GLU A 263 -11.12 1.92 4.93
CA GLU A 263 -11.49 0.53 4.68
C GLU A 263 -10.63 -0.12 3.59
N THR A 264 -10.68 -1.45 3.59
CA THR A 264 -10.07 -2.30 2.55
C THR A 264 -11.09 -3.30 1.99
N ASP A 265 -10.91 -3.67 0.72
CA ASP A 265 -11.63 -4.76 0.05
C ASP A 265 -10.59 -5.63 -0.67
N PHE A 266 -9.99 -6.55 0.08
CA PHE A 266 -8.88 -7.36 -0.44
C PHE A 266 -9.35 -8.37 -1.50
N ALA A 267 -10.63 -8.73 -1.51
CA ALA A 267 -11.20 -9.56 -2.58
C ALA A 267 -11.14 -8.81 -3.93
N THR A 268 -11.54 -7.54 -3.95
CA THR A 268 -11.38 -6.67 -5.12
C THR A 268 -9.91 -6.46 -5.49
N GLY A 269 -9.04 -6.28 -4.49
CA GLY A 269 -7.60 -6.14 -4.70
C GLY A 269 -6.97 -7.36 -5.37
N VAL A 270 -7.25 -8.57 -4.86
CA VAL A 270 -6.74 -9.83 -5.45
C VAL A 270 -7.31 -10.05 -6.85
N LYS A 271 -8.58 -9.75 -7.07
CA LYS A 271 -9.20 -9.83 -8.40
C LYS A 271 -8.51 -8.91 -9.42
N TRP A 272 -8.18 -7.68 -9.00
CA TRP A 272 -7.42 -6.76 -9.84
C TRP A 272 -6.01 -7.28 -10.13
N LEU A 273 -5.30 -7.81 -9.12
CA LEU A 273 -3.97 -8.41 -9.30
C LEU A 273 -4.02 -9.59 -10.28
N ALA A 274 -5.06 -10.41 -10.22
CA ALA A 274 -5.24 -11.56 -11.12
C ALA A 274 -5.42 -11.18 -12.60
N ALA A 275 -5.84 -9.95 -12.88
CA ALA A 275 -5.97 -9.41 -14.23
C ALA A 275 -4.66 -8.88 -14.82
N HIS A 276 -3.56 -8.85 -14.02
CA HIS A 276 -2.24 -8.36 -14.40
C HIS A 276 -1.19 -9.45 -14.32
#